data_bb0536d854cafba80ca1ee26523ad1eb
#
_entry.id   bb0536d854cafba80ca1ee26523ad1eb
#
_cell.length_a   1.000
_cell.length_b   1.000
_cell.length_c   1.000
_cell.angle_alpha   90.00
_cell.angle_beta   90.00
_cell.angle_gamma   90.00
#
_symmetry.space_group_name_H-M   'P 1'
#
loop_
_entity.id
_entity.type
_entity.pdbx_description
1 polymer ?
#
loop_
_entity_poly.entity_id
_entity_poly.type
_entity_poly.pdbx_seq_one_letter_code
_entity_poly.pdbx_strand_id
1 'polypeptide(L)'
;MVNPKVVKISEINIAKRNNEVVTLEKISKIDDNKNLGEITPIINALKIDSFPLIHFNEKIIITEGITDKIFLSLLQEIELLDKSIKVIPGSGVSNLGTLISLSIGVTDKYTVIFDNDEAGREHFENYKKSFGDEEARKWILHAIAERKDNVVLEDYYSDEMKEILEKYTNKGEYKTGLLNFYYNRSSDDKEKFFDELRKLSKKDKCIYILLEQIKKRFK
;
A
#
# COMPACT_ATOMS: atom_id res chain seq x y z
N MET A 1 -23.20 -9.84 3.77
CA MET A 1 -21.80 -9.54 3.38
C MET A 1 -21.78 -9.53 1.86
N VAL A 2 -21.33 -8.45 1.23
CA VAL A 2 -21.25 -8.35 -0.24
C VAL A 2 -20.00 -9.12 -0.69
N ASN A 3 -20.15 -10.08 -1.60
CA ASN A 3 -19.00 -10.80 -2.15
C ASN A 3 -18.34 -9.97 -3.27
N PRO A 4 -17.12 -9.45 -3.08
CA PRO A 4 -16.47 -8.57 -4.07
C PRO A 4 -16.11 -9.29 -5.38
N LYS A 5 -16.13 -10.62 -5.41
CA LYS A 5 -15.99 -11.41 -6.64
C LYS A 5 -17.23 -11.37 -7.54
N VAL A 6 -18.37 -10.97 -6.99
CA VAL A 6 -19.66 -11.04 -7.68
C VAL A 6 -20.22 -9.66 -7.98
N VAL A 7 -19.89 -8.66 -7.16
CA VAL A 7 -20.48 -7.30 -7.26
C VAL A 7 -19.37 -6.25 -7.19
N LYS A 8 -19.27 -5.42 -8.20
CA LYS A 8 -18.40 -4.23 -8.15
C LYS A 8 -19.02 -3.18 -7.22
N ILE A 9 -18.20 -2.40 -6.51
CA ILE A 9 -18.71 -1.30 -5.64
C ILE A 9 -19.58 -0.33 -6.44
N SER A 10 -19.23 -0.06 -7.70
CA SER A 10 -20.03 0.78 -8.61
C SER A 10 -21.44 0.22 -8.90
N GLU A 11 -21.70 -1.04 -8.60
CA GLU A 11 -23.00 -1.70 -8.76
C GLU A 11 -23.82 -1.72 -7.46
N ILE A 12 -23.22 -1.31 -6.33
CA ILE A 12 -23.89 -1.24 -5.04
C ILE A 12 -24.83 -0.02 -5.02
N ASN A 13 -26.07 -0.26 -4.60
CA ASN A 13 -27.03 0.82 -4.35
C ASN A 13 -27.16 1.00 -2.84
N ILE A 14 -27.17 2.25 -2.39
CA ILE A 14 -27.45 2.61 -0.99
C ILE A 14 -28.94 2.92 -0.88
N ALA A 15 -29.64 2.19 -0.01
CA ALA A 15 -31.01 2.48 0.32
C ALA A 15 -31.05 3.57 1.41
N LYS A 16 -31.58 4.75 1.07
CA LYS A 16 -31.81 5.83 2.02
C LYS A 16 -33.31 5.89 2.35
N ARG A 17 -33.63 5.91 3.63
CA ARG A 17 -35.01 6.12 4.09
C ARG A 17 -35.17 7.56 4.60
N ASN A 18 -35.96 8.34 3.88
CA ASN A 18 -36.40 9.67 4.31
C ASN A 18 -37.90 9.58 4.62
N ASN A 19 -38.24 9.59 5.89
CA ASN A 19 -39.60 9.38 6.39
C ASN A 19 -40.16 8.03 5.89
N GLU A 20 -41.19 8.05 5.06
CA GLU A 20 -41.83 6.84 4.52
C GLU A 20 -41.34 6.42 3.15
N VAL A 21 -40.45 7.19 2.53
CA VAL A 21 -39.93 6.92 1.20
C VAL A 21 -38.54 6.32 1.26
N VAL A 22 -38.34 5.18 0.59
CA VAL A 22 -37.00 4.56 0.40
C VAL A 22 -36.53 4.88 -1.00
N THR A 23 -35.38 5.58 -1.09
CA THR A 23 -34.69 5.85 -2.36
C THR A 23 -33.46 4.97 -2.49
N LEU A 24 -33.19 4.50 -3.71
CA LEU A 24 -31.97 3.74 -4.04
C LEU A 24 -31.05 4.64 -4.85
N GLU A 25 -29.84 4.86 -4.34
CA GLU A 25 -28.82 5.64 -5.04
C GLU A 25 -27.60 4.77 -5.36
N LYS A 26 -27.12 4.85 -6.61
CA LYS A 26 -25.88 4.17 -6.99
C LYS A 26 -24.68 4.89 -6.39
N ILE A 27 -23.74 4.16 -5.78
CA ILE A 27 -22.49 4.72 -5.26
C ILE A 27 -21.71 5.44 -6.38
N SER A 28 -21.76 4.96 -7.63
CA SER A 28 -21.10 5.59 -8.78
C SER A 28 -21.63 6.99 -9.16
N LYS A 29 -22.75 7.44 -8.57
CA LYS A 29 -23.29 8.78 -8.76
C LYS A 29 -22.97 9.74 -7.61
N ILE A 30 -22.23 9.27 -6.62
CA ILE A 30 -21.79 10.11 -5.50
C ILE A 30 -20.70 11.03 -6.04
N ASP A 31 -21.03 12.30 -6.15
CA ASP A 31 -20.14 13.35 -6.69
C ASP A 31 -18.92 13.52 -5.79
N ASP A 32 -17.73 13.50 -6.38
CA ASP A 32 -16.42 13.37 -5.75
C ASP A 32 -16.12 14.38 -4.61
N ASN A 33 -16.90 15.44 -4.49
CA ASN A 33 -16.61 16.55 -3.56
C ASN A 33 -17.62 16.77 -2.42
N LYS A 34 -18.75 16.07 -2.37
CA LYS A 34 -19.82 16.41 -1.41
C LYS A 34 -20.30 15.29 -0.48
N ASN A 35 -20.05 14.03 -0.77
CA ASN A 35 -20.77 12.93 -0.12
C ASN A 35 -19.90 11.78 0.41
N LEU A 36 -18.69 12.08 0.90
CA LEU A 36 -17.86 11.11 1.63
C LEU A 36 -18.57 10.49 2.84
N GLY A 37 -19.52 11.21 3.43
CA GLY A 37 -20.40 10.68 4.49
C GLY A 37 -21.22 9.45 4.09
N GLU A 38 -21.48 9.24 2.79
CA GLU A 38 -22.28 8.12 2.31
C GLU A 38 -21.48 6.82 2.15
N ILE A 39 -20.16 6.91 1.93
CA ILE A 39 -19.26 5.76 1.93
C ILE A 39 -18.83 5.39 3.36
N THR A 40 -18.90 6.33 4.31
CA THR A 40 -18.53 6.14 5.71
C THR A 40 -19.17 4.89 6.35
N PRO A 41 -20.45 4.56 6.14
CA PRO A 41 -21.04 3.33 6.70
C PRO A 41 -20.37 2.06 6.15
N ILE A 42 -19.94 2.07 4.88
CA ILE A 42 -19.24 0.94 4.27
C ILE A 42 -17.83 0.83 4.84
N ILE A 43 -17.11 1.94 4.95
CA ILE A 43 -15.78 2.01 5.55
C ILE A 43 -15.82 1.53 7.01
N ASN A 44 -16.78 2.00 7.80
CA ASN A 44 -16.98 1.60 9.18
C ASN A 44 -17.38 0.12 9.32
N ALA A 45 -18.24 -0.39 8.44
CA ALA A 45 -18.61 -1.81 8.40
C ALA A 45 -17.43 -2.71 8.06
N LEU A 46 -16.46 -2.20 7.30
CA LEU A 46 -15.23 -2.88 6.96
C LEU A 46 -14.13 -2.69 8.02
N LYS A 47 -14.38 -1.92 9.09
CA LYS A 47 -13.41 -1.60 10.17
C LYS A 47 -12.08 -1.02 9.65
N ILE A 48 -12.15 -0.15 8.65
CA ILE A 48 -10.98 0.51 8.08
C ILE A 48 -10.80 1.86 8.78
N ASP A 49 -9.97 1.91 9.81
CA ASP A 49 -9.83 3.05 10.73
C ASP A 49 -9.20 4.31 10.11
N SER A 50 -8.67 4.27 8.91
CA SER A 50 -8.03 5.44 8.28
C SER A 50 -7.93 5.25 6.77
N PHE A 51 -9.06 5.11 6.10
CA PHE A 51 -9.02 5.04 4.65
C PHE A 51 -8.79 6.44 4.09
N PRO A 52 -7.64 6.74 3.47
CA PRO A 52 -7.53 7.96 2.70
C PRO A 52 -8.61 7.92 1.63
N LEU A 53 -9.28 9.06 1.45
CA LEU A 53 -10.29 9.24 0.43
C LEU A 53 -9.76 8.73 -0.92
N ILE A 54 -10.25 7.57 -1.35
CA ILE A 54 -9.90 7.02 -2.65
C ILE A 54 -10.88 7.61 -3.65
N HIS A 55 -10.36 8.43 -4.56
CA HIS A 55 -11.10 8.86 -5.71
C HIS A 55 -11.05 7.76 -6.79
N PHE A 56 -12.13 7.60 -7.54
CA PHE A 56 -12.17 6.70 -8.70
C PHE A 56 -11.02 7.06 -9.66
N ASN A 57 -10.29 6.04 -10.13
CA ASN A 57 -9.09 6.14 -10.99
C ASN A 57 -7.78 6.58 -10.31
N GLU A 58 -7.70 6.71 -8.99
CA GLU A 58 -6.40 6.91 -8.35
C GLU A 58 -5.51 5.66 -8.48
N LYS A 59 -4.21 5.90 -8.53
CA LYS A 59 -3.18 4.86 -8.43
C LYS A 59 -2.96 4.51 -6.96
N ILE A 60 -3.10 3.24 -6.61
CA ILE A 60 -3.03 2.77 -5.23
C ILE A 60 -1.95 1.71 -5.09
N ILE A 61 -1.09 1.88 -4.10
CA ILE A 61 -0.20 0.83 -3.59
C ILE A 61 -0.70 0.41 -2.22
N ILE A 62 -0.93 -0.87 -2.03
CA ILE A 62 -1.22 -1.46 -0.73
C ILE A 62 0.04 -2.19 -0.28
N THR A 63 0.47 -1.99 0.96
CA THR A 63 1.62 -2.67 1.56
C THR A 63 1.17 -3.58 2.70
N GLU A 64 1.95 -4.61 3.04
CA GLU A 64 1.62 -5.46 4.19
C GLU A 64 1.66 -4.69 5.51
N GLY A 65 2.64 -3.80 5.66
CA GLY A 65 2.90 -3.09 6.90
C GLY A 65 3.03 -1.58 6.78
N ILE A 66 3.00 -0.93 7.95
CA ILE A 66 3.19 0.52 8.06
C ILE A 66 4.62 0.94 7.67
N THR A 67 5.62 0.09 7.91
CA THR A 67 7.02 0.36 7.60
C THR A 67 7.26 0.45 6.10
N ASP A 68 6.65 -0.44 5.31
CA ASP A 68 6.72 -0.39 3.85
C ASP A 68 6.07 0.89 3.31
N LYS A 69 4.91 1.25 3.88
CA LYS A 69 4.25 2.53 3.55
C LYS A 69 5.18 3.71 3.83
N ILE A 70 5.85 3.72 4.97
CA ILE A 70 6.80 4.80 5.34
C ILE A 70 7.96 4.83 4.35
N PHE A 71 8.54 3.67 4.03
CA PHE A 71 9.63 3.59 3.06
C PHE A 71 9.23 4.13 1.69
N LEU A 72 8.08 3.72 1.16
CA LEU A 72 7.55 4.25 -0.10
C LEU A 72 7.26 5.76 -0.01
N SER A 73 6.80 6.25 1.13
CA SER A 73 6.61 7.69 1.35
C SER A 73 7.92 8.47 1.33
N LEU A 74 9.01 7.90 1.87
CA LEU A 74 10.34 8.50 1.76
C LEU A 74 10.84 8.54 0.31
N LEU A 75 10.55 7.49 -0.48
CA LEU A 75 10.83 7.51 -1.93
C LEU A 75 10.04 8.59 -2.66
N GLN A 76 8.80 8.87 -2.23
CA GLN A 76 7.98 9.96 -2.77
C GLN A 76 8.55 11.34 -2.37
N GLU A 77 9.04 11.50 -1.14
CA GLU A 77 9.66 12.76 -0.68
C GLU A 77 10.87 13.13 -1.55
N ILE A 78 11.68 12.17 -1.96
CA ILE A 78 12.87 12.37 -2.82
C ILE A 78 12.59 12.22 -4.33
N GLU A 79 11.31 12.16 -4.71
CA GLU A 79 10.85 12.13 -6.11
C GLU A 79 11.30 10.91 -6.93
N LEU A 80 11.65 9.82 -6.27
CA LEU A 80 11.90 8.53 -6.92
C LEU A 80 10.60 7.77 -7.22
N LEU A 81 9.56 8.01 -6.42
CA LEU A 81 8.21 7.49 -6.62
C LEU A 81 7.22 8.64 -6.84
N ASP A 82 6.30 8.47 -7.77
CA ASP A 82 5.28 9.47 -8.11
C ASP A 82 4.40 9.79 -6.88
N LYS A 83 4.34 11.07 -6.51
CA LYS A 83 3.56 11.58 -5.36
C LYS A 83 2.06 11.45 -5.54
N SER A 84 1.59 11.27 -6.78
CA SER A 84 0.17 11.05 -7.07
C SER A 84 -0.32 9.66 -6.67
N ILE A 85 0.59 8.71 -6.42
CA ILE A 85 0.25 7.37 -6.00
C ILE A 85 -0.11 7.38 -4.50
N LYS A 86 -1.27 6.86 -4.16
CA LYS A 86 -1.68 6.68 -2.76
C LYS A 86 -1.06 5.40 -2.21
N VAL A 87 -0.36 5.51 -1.09
CA VAL A 87 0.22 4.34 -0.39
C VAL A 87 -0.59 4.06 0.87
N ILE A 88 -1.21 2.90 0.93
CA ILE A 88 -2.09 2.46 2.00
C ILE A 88 -1.44 1.28 2.73
N PRO A 89 -1.18 1.38 4.03
CA PRO A 89 -0.65 0.25 4.78
C PRO A 89 -1.76 -0.76 5.09
N GLY A 90 -1.47 -2.04 4.92
CA GLY A 90 -2.23 -3.10 5.56
C GLY A 90 -2.01 -3.02 7.08
N SER A 91 -3.08 -3.07 7.85
CA SER A 91 -3.01 -3.08 9.31
C SER A 91 -3.07 -4.50 9.85
N GLY A 92 -2.19 -5.37 9.33
CA GLY A 92 -2.15 -6.81 9.61
C GLY A 92 -2.96 -7.65 8.64
N VAL A 93 -2.71 -8.95 8.67
CA VAL A 93 -3.19 -9.96 7.71
C VAL A 93 -4.71 -9.94 7.52
N SER A 94 -5.49 -9.72 8.60
CA SER A 94 -6.96 -9.73 8.53
C SER A 94 -7.55 -8.57 7.71
N ASN A 95 -6.83 -7.47 7.56
CA ASN A 95 -7.34 -6.27 6.90
C ASN A 95 -6.89 -6.15 5.44
N LEU A 96 -5.78 -6.80 5.07
CA LEU A 96 -5.22 -6.71 3.73
C LEU A 96 -6.20 -7.22 2.66
N GLY A 97 -6.87 -8.34 2.91
CA GLY A 97 -7.90 -8.89 2.01
C GLY A 97 -9.06 -7.92 1.79
N THR A 98 -9.46 -7.19 2.83
CA THR A 98 -10.50 -6.16 2.75
C THR A 98 -10.03 -4.98 1.88
N LEU A 99 -8.79 -4.53 2.05
CA LEU A 99 -8.20 -3.46 1.25
C LEU A 99 -8.08 -3.85 -0.23
N ILE A 100 -7.66 -5.09 -0.52
CA ILE A 100 -7.63 -5.63 -1.88
C ILE A 100 -9.04 -5.63 -2.48
N SER A 101 -10.03 -6.17 -1.76
CA SER A 101 -11.42 -6.21 -2.22
C SER A 101 -11.97 -4.83 -2.55
N LEU A 102 -11.68 -3.86 -1.68
CA LEU A 102 -12.12 -2.48 -1.88
C LEU A 102 -11.44 -1.85 -3.09
N SER A 103 -10.13 -2.05 -3.23
CA SER A 103 -9.37 -1.50 -4.35
C SER A 103 -9.83 -2.05 -5.71
N ILE A 104 -10.11 -3.35 -5.79
CA ILE A 104 -10.71 -3.98 -6.98
C ILE A 104 -12.04 -3.30 -7.37
N GLY A 105 -12.83 -2.89 -6.39
CA GLY A 105 -14.12 -2.24 -6.63
C GLY A 105 -14.02 -0.76 -7.05
N VAL A 106 -12.92 -0.10 -6.73
CA VAL A 106 -12.76 1.35 -6.90
C VAL A 106 -11.87 1.71 -8.09
N THR A 107 -10.81 0.95 -8.36
CA THR A 107 -9.84 1.26 -9.41
C THR A 107 -9.22 0.02 -10.01
N ASP A 108 -8.92 0.08 -11.31
CA ASP A 108 -8.08 -0.93 -11.97
C ASP A 108 -6.58 -0.66 -11.77
N LYS A 109 -6.23 0.53 -11.26
CA LYS A 109 -4.86 1.01 -11.08
C LYS A 109 -4.39 0.81 -9.65
N TYR A 110 -4.32 -0.44 -9.22
CA TYR A 110 -3.77 -0.77 -7.90
C TYR A 110 -2.72 -1.87 -7.99
N THR A 111 -1.86 -1.92 -7.00
CA THR A 111 -0.92 -3.02 -6.77
C THR A 111 -0.80 -3.31 -5.28
N VAL A 112 -0.47 -4.54 -4.95
CA VAL A 112 -0.15 -4.95 -3.57
C VAL A 112 1.32 -5.34 -3.55
N ILE A 113 2.06 -4.90 -2.55
CA ILE A 113 3.46 -5.27 -2.33
C ILE A 113 3.52 -6.17 -1.12
N PHE A 114 4.10 -7.35 -1.30
CA PHE A 114 4.29 -8.37 -0.28
C PHE A 114 5.77 -8.53 0.05
N ASP A 115 6.10 -8.76 1.32
CA ASP A 115 7.39 -9.30 1.71
C ASP A 115 7.59 -10.68 1.01
N ASN A 116 8.81 -10.98 0.61
CA ASN A 116 9.13 -12.28 -0.01
C ASN A 116 9.82 -13.20 1.00
N ASP A 117 9.30 -13.23 2.21
CA ASP A 117 9.60 -14.23 3.22
C ASP A 117 8.56 -15.38 3.19
N GLU A 118 8.64 -16.32 4.10
CA GLU A 118 7.71 -17.46 4.15
C GLU A 118 6.27 -17.01 4.35
N ALA A 119 6.03 -16.08 5.28
CA ALA A 119 4.70 -15.57 5.61
C ALA A 119 4.12 -14.75 4.46
N GLY A 120 4.89 -13.84 3.86
CA GLY A 120 4.45 -13.02 2.73
C GLY A 120 4.12 -13.86 1.50
N ARG A 121 4.89 -14.92 1.22
CA ARG A 121 4.56 -15.87 0.13
C ARG A 121 3.28 -16.65 0.43
N GLU A 122 3.07 -17.08 1.67
CA GLU A 122 1.83 -17.74 2.06
C GLU A 122 0.63 -16.81 1.89
N HIS A 123 0.75 -15.56 2.33
CA HIS A 123 -0.29 -14.53 2.15
C HIS A 123 -0.58 -14.31 0.67
N PHE A 124 0.45 -14.13 -0.15
CA PHE A 124 0.32 -13.96 -1.59
C PHE A 124 -0.48 -15.12 -2.22
N GLU A 125 -0.11 -16.37 -1.94
CA GLU A 125 -0.80 -17.54 -2.49
C GLU A 125 -2.24 -17.67 -1.97
N ASN A 126 -2.50 -17.36 -0.70
CA ASN A 126 -3.83 -17.39 -0.13
C ASN A 126 -4.75 -16.32 -0.76
N TYR A 127 -4.25 -15.11 -0.96
CA TYR A 127 -5.00 -14.07 -1.64
C TYR A 127 -5.16 -14.37 -3.13
N LYS A 128 -4.15 -14.93 -3.79
CA LYS A 128 -4.25 -15.38 -5.18
C LYS A 128 -5.36 -16.43 -5.36
N LYS A 129 -5.46 -17.41 -4.45
CA LYS A 129 -6.59 -18.38 -4.44
C LYS A 129 -7.93 -17.68 -4.26
N SER A 130 -7.97 -16.60 -3.46
CA SER A 130 -9.20 -15.88 -3.14
C SER A 130 -9.66 -14.93 -4.24
N PHE A 131 -8.74 -14.24 -4.91
CA PHE A 131 -9.03 -13.18 -5.88
C PHE A 131 -8.77 -13.59 -7.33
N GLY A 132 -8.01 -14.66 -7.56
CA GLY A 132 -7.70 -15.22 -8.86
C GLY A 132 -6.35 -14.77 -9.43
N ASP A 133 -5.90 -15.50 -10.46
CA ASP A 133 -4.59 -15.26 -11.10
C ASP A 133 -4.50 -13.89 -11.81
N GLU A 134 -5.61 -13.41 -12.35
CA GLU A 134 -5.66 -12.12 -13.05
C GLU A 134 -5.34 -10.95 -12.10
N GLU A 135 -5.95 -10.95 -10.92
CA GLU A 135 -5.66 -9.94 -9.91
C GLU A 135 -4.24 -10.09 -9.33
N ALA A 136 -3.78 -11.33 -9.11
CA ALA A 136 -2.44 -11.60 -8.61
C ALA A 136 -1.32 -11.10 -9.54
N ARG A 137 -1.57 -10.99 -10.85
CA ARG A 137 -0.60 -10.41 -11.81
C ARG A 137 -0.33 -8.92 -11.56
N LYS A 138 -1.22 -8.24 -10.87
CA LYS A 138 -1.04 -6.83 -10.47
C LYS A 138 -0.14 -6.68 -9.24
N TRP A 139 0.12 -7.75 -8.50
CA TRP A 139 0.85 -7.71 -7.24
C TRP A 139 2.36 -7.89 -7.42
N ILE A 140 3.11 -7.51 -6.41
CA ILE A 140 4.57 -7.53 -6.39
C ILE A 140 5.03 -8.28 -5.14
N LEU A 141 5.92 -9.25 -5.31
CA LEU A 141 6.75 -9.77 -4.23
C LEU A 141 8.08 -9.05 -4.25
N HIS A 142 8.60 -8.66 -3.09
CA HIS A 142 9.92 -8.05 -3.00
C HIS A 142 10.99 -8.93 -3.67
N ALA A 143 11.87 -8.31 -4.45
CA ALA A 143 12.93 -9.01 -5.16
C ALA A 143 14.20 -8.17 -5.24
N ILE A 144 15.34 -8.81 -5.04
CA ILE A 144 16.67 -8.26 -5.26
C ILE A 144 17.31 -9.02 -6.43
N ALA A 145 18.13 -8.36 -7.24
CA ALA A 145 18.64 -8.92 -8.49
C ALA A 145 19.33 -10.30 -8.34
N GLU A 146 19.97 -10.56 -7.20
CA GLU A 146 20.74 -11.76 -6.93
C GLU A 146 20.03 -12.75 -6.01
N ARG A 147 18.93 -12.34 -5.35
CA ARG A 147 18.17 -13.12 -4.37
C ARG A 147 16.71 -13.11 -4.73
N LYS A 148 16.15 -14.30 -5.02
CA LYS A 148 14.77 -14.45 -5.49
C LYS A 148 13.75 -14.75 -4.39
N ASP A 149 14.23 -15.11 -3.21
CA ASP A 149 13.42 -15.51 -2.06
C ASP A 149 13.97 -14.90 -0.76
N ASN A 150 13.16 -14.87 0.26
CA ASN A 150 13.46 -14.29 1.56
C ASN A 150 13.96 -12.83 1.50
N VAL A 151 13.33 -12.03 0.64
CA VAL A 151 13.61 -10.60 0.50
C VAL A 151 12.55 -9.80 1.25
N VAL A 152 13.00 -9.00 2.20
CA VAL A 152 12.17 -8.11 3.01
C VAL A 152 12.64 -6.66 2.83
N LEU A 153 11.85 -5.72 3.34
CA LEU A 153 12.13 -4.29 3.21
C LEU A 153 13.55 -3.92 3.68
N GLU A 154 14.05 -4.52 4.76
CA GLU A 154 15.34 -4.21 5.35
C GLU A 154 16.53 -4.64 4.48
N ASP A 155 16.30 -5.51 3.52
CA ASP A 155 17.31 -5.90 2.54
C ASP A 155 17.67 -4.78 1.54
N TYR A 156 16.81 -3.76 1.46
CA TYR A 156 17.08 -2.55 0.67
C TYR A 156 17.94 -1.52 1.40
N TYR A 157 18.26 -1.73 2.70
CA TYR A 157 19.02 -0.76 3.47
C TYR A 157 20.53 -1.00 3.32
N SER A 158 21.28 0.06 2.99
CA SER A 158 22.73 0.06 3.11
C SER A 158 23.17 0.02 4.58
N ASP A 159 24.44 -0.29 4.81
CA ASP A 159 24.98 -0.27 6.17
C ASP A 159 24.90 1.14 6.78
N GLU A 160 25.12 2.18 5.98
CA GLU A 160 24.97 3.58 6.40
C GLU A 160 23.53 3.93 6.78
N MET A 161 22.54 3.42 6.03
CA MET A 161 21.15 3.58 6.39
C MET A 161 20.83 2.88 7.70
N LYS A 162 21.33 1.67 7.90
CA LYS A 162 21.15 0.91 9.14
C LYS A 162 21.75 1.65 10.34
N GLU A 163 22.96 2.20 10.21
CA GLU A 163 23.60 3.04 11.23
C GLU A 163 22.77 4.28 11.61
N ILE A 164 22.13 4.90 10.62
CA ILE A 164 21.22 6.03 10.89
C ILE A 164 19.98 5.55 11.67
N LEU A 165 19.39 4.43 11.26
CA LEU A 165 18.19 3.89 11.90
C LEU A 165 18.48 3.39 13.32
N GLU A 166 19.67 2.86 13.60
CA GLU A 166 20.09 2.39 14.94
C GLU A 166 20.17 3.52 15.97
N LYS A 167 20.24 4.79 15.56
CA LYS A 167 20.10 5.93 16.48
C LYS A 167 18.69 6.10 17.04
N TYR A 168 17.70 5.49 16.39
CA TYR A 168 16.29 5.61 16.71
C TYR A 168 15.69 4.32 17.28
N THR A 169 16.50 3.27 17.47
CA THR A 169 16.05 1.97 17.97
C THR A 169 17.21 1.14 18.52
N ASN A 170 16.93 -0.11 18.90
CA ASN A 170 17.95 -1.09 19.23
C ASN A 170 18.61 -1.65 17.97
N LYS A 171 19.85 -2.12 18.09
CA LYS A 171 20.59 -2.73 17.00
C LYS A 171 19.82 -3.91 16.40
N GLY A 172 19.66 -3.88 15.09
CA GLY A 172 18.98 -4.93 14.32
C GLY A 172 17.46 -4.79 14.22
N GLU A 173 16.83 -3.82 14.93
CA GLU A 173 15.38 -3.59 14.87
C GLU A 173 15.02 -2.53 13.82
N TYR A 174 15.45 -2.73 12.58
CA TYR A 174 15.38 -1.69 11.53
C TYR A 174 13.97 -1.25 11.16
N LYS A 175 12.95 -2.13 11.24
CA LYS A 175 11.54 -1.74 11.02
C LYS A 175 11.09 -0.71 12.06
N THR A 176 11.36 -0.98 13.34
CA THR A 176 11.08 -0.04 14.43
C THR A 176 11.92 1.24 14.28
N GLY A 177 13.20 1.09 13.90
CA GLY A 177 14.09 2.20 13.63
C GLY A 177 13.57 3.12 12.53
N LEU A 178 13.09 2.57 11.42
CA LEU A 178 12.50 3.35 10.33
C LEU A 178 11.25 4.12 10.78
N LEU A 179 10.38 3.48 11.55
CA LEU A 179 9.19 4.12 12.11
C LEU A 179 9.57 5.33 12.97
N ASN A 180 10.45 5.11 13.94
CA ASN A 180 10.91 6.16 14.86
C ASN A 180 11.69 7.25 14.13
N PHE A 181 12.55 6.88 13.18
CA PHE A 181 13.26 7.81 12.31
C PHE A 181 12.29 8.71 11.56
N TYR A 182 11.27 8.16 10.93
CA TYR A 182 10.29 8.91 10.15
C TYR A 182 9.63 10.01 10.96
N TYR A 183 9.25 9.73 12.20
CA TYR A 183 8.59 10.72 13.07
C TYR A 183 9.54 11.67 13.77
N ASN A 184 10.77 11.24 14.10
CA ASN A 184 11.69 11.98 14.97
C ASN A 184 13.02 12.36 14.30
N ARG A 185 13.12 12.21 12.97
CA ARG A 185 14.36 12.42 12.22
C ARG A 185 14.90 13.84 12.34
N SER A 186 16.20 13.95 12.56
CA SER A 186 16.93 15.21 12.44
C SER A 186 17.08 15.61 10.96
N SER A 187 17.33 16.89 10.68
CA SER A 187 17.59 17.35 9.31
C SER A 187 18.81 16.64 8.71
N ASP A 188 19.89 16.53 9.49
CA ASP A 188 21.14 15.93 9.03
C ASP A 188 20.99 14.42 8.73
N ASP A 189 20.31 13.67 9.60
CA ASP A 189 20.07 12.26 9.38
C ASP A 189 19.13 12.03 8.20
N LYS A 190 18.12 12.91 8.02
CA LYS A 190 17.22 12.88 6.87
C LYS A 190 17.99 13.03 5.54
N GLU A 191 18.85 14.04 5.43
CA GLU A 191 19.63 14.27 4.21
C GLU A 191 20.54 13.10 3.91
N LYS A 192 21.28 12.60 4.90
CA LYS A 192 22.15 11.43 4.74
C LYS A 192 21.38 10.19 4.29
N PHE A 193 20.25 9.92 4.92
CA PHE A 193 19.41 8.77 4.57
C PHE A 193 18.87 8.87 3.13
N PHE A 194 18.47 10.05 2.70
CA PHE A 194 18.01 10.28 1.33
C PHE A 194 19.13 10.17 0.31
N ASP A 195 20.32 10.61 0.64
CA ASP A 195 21.47 10.45 -0.24
C ASP A 195 21.84 8.98 -0.45
N GLU A 196 21.79 8.17 0.62
CA GLU A 196 21.97 6.72 0.50
C GLU A 196 20.86 6.07 -0.35
N LEU A 197 19.59 6.42 -0.14
CA LEU A 197 18.49 5.95 -0.99
C LEU A 197 18.72 6.29 -2.47
N ARG A 198 19.17 7.50 -2.78
CA ARG A 198 19.47 7.90 -4.15
C ARG A 198 20.67 7.14 -4.74
N LYS A 199 21.68 6.85 -3.94
CA LYS A 199 22.82 6.03 -4.35
C LYS A 199 22.37 4.61 -4.68
N LEU A 200 21.58 3.99 -3.80
CA LEU A 200 21.02 2.66 -4.02
C LEU A 200 20.13 2.60 -5.28
N SER A 201 19.30 3.59 -5.50
CA SER A 201 18.43 3.64 -6.69
C SER A 201 19.22 3.71 -8.00
N LYS A 202 20.43 4.27 -7.99
CA LYS A 202 21.28 4.43 -9.17
C LYS A 202 22.28 3.28 -9.37
N LYS A 203 22.83 2.74 -8.27
CA LYS A 203 23.91 1.74 -8.30
C LYS A 203 23.41 0.33 -8.10
N ASP A 204 22.53 0.13 -7.13
CA ASP A 204 21.94 -1.16 -6.83
C ASP A 204 20.61 -1.30 -7.55
N LYS A 205 20.55 -2.30 -8.35
CA LYS A 205 19.36 -2.66 -9.14
C LYS A 205 18.12 -2.96 -8.28
N CYS A 206 18.26 -3.07 -6.96
CA CYS A 206 17.20 -3.50 -6.05
C CYS A 206 16.03 -2.51 -5.96
N ILE A 207 16.29 -1.29 -5.51
CA ILE A 207 15.24 -0.24 -5.45
C ILE A 207 14.78 0.10 -6.87
N TYR A 208 15.70 0.12 -7.84
CA TYR A 208 15.36 0.35 -9.23
C TYR A 208 14.39 -0.73 -9.76
N ILE A 209 14.64 -2.01 -9.45
CA ILE A 209 13.74 -3.11 -9.84
C ILE A 209 12.36 -2.91 -9.24
N LEU A 210 12.26 -2.58 -7.94
CA LEU A 210 10.97 -2.30 -7.29
C LEU A 210 10.25 -1.12 -7.96
N LEU A 211 10.95 0.00 -8.18
CA LEU A 211 10.38 1.18 -8.83
C LEU A 211 9.89 0.88 -10.25
N GLU A 212 10.65 0.11 -11.02
CA GLU A 212 10.24 -0.31 -12.38
C GLU A 212 9.05 -1.27 -12.35
N GLN A 213 8.99 -2.18 -11.38
CA GLN A 213 7.81 -3.03 -11.19
C GLN A 213 6.58 -2.19 -10.86
N ILE A 214 6.69 -1.24 -9.92
CA ILE A 214 5.58 -0.33 -9.57
C ILE A 214 5.14 0.47 -10.82
N LYS A 215 6.07 1.07 -11.55
CA LYS A 215 5.77 1.85 -12.76
C LYS A 215 5.03 1.02 -13.82
N LYS A 216 5.42 -0.25 -13.98
CA LYS A 216 4.76 -1.16 -14.93
C LYS A 216 3.31 -1.47 -14.57
N ARG A 217 2.95 -1.44 -13.27
CA ARG A 217 1.57 -1.70 -12.81
C ARG A 217 0.62 -0.54 -13.11
N PHE A 218 1.15 0.66 -13.35
CA PHE A 218 0.37 1.89 -13.55
C PHE A 218 0.47 2.45 -14.99
N LYS A 219 1.05 1.69 -15.90
CA LYS A 219 1.01 1.98 -17.34
C LYS A 219 -0.26 1.41 -17.96
#